data_ad459099e7b9bf3ffe9a24dfc2426d0d
#
_entry.id   ad459099e7b9bf3ffe9a24dfc2426d0d
#
_cell.length_a   1.000
_cell.length_b   1.000
_cell.length_c   1.000
_cell.angle_alpha   90.00
_cell.angle_beta   90.00
_cell.angle_gamma   90.00
#
_symmetry.space_group_name_H-M   'P 1'
#
loop_
_entity.id
_entity.type
_entity.pdbx_description
1 polymer ?
#
loop_
_entity_poly.entity_id
_entity_poly.type
_entity_poly.pdbx_seq_one_letter_code
_entity_poly.pdbx_strand_id
1 'polypeptide(L)'
;MSIYTTEITSDKIVSDNPLHHRLLSAYIFAEKYINGDVLELGCGEGRGIDIILKKSKSFTAIDKISEVTERLSIKYPKEKFISSSFPPLINIEDNSFDTIVTFQVIEHINNDNLFVEEIYRILKPGGKALISTPNIEMTLTRNPWHIREYTSRQLQDLTAKFFSKITMKGIGGNDKIKKYYEENKKSVSKFKRLDILNLEKHLPNFLYKIPYEFLNRINRNKLEADDRSLVSSISTSDYLLENDNPRNLDLFLILEK
;
A
#
# COMPACT_ATOMS: atom_id res chain seq x y z
N MET A 1 -16.39 -15.57 -9.09
CA MET A 1 -16.57 -14.67 -7.93
C MET A 1 -15.58 -13.54 -8.08
N SER A 2 -15.97 -12.29 -7.83
CA SER A 2 -15.01 -11.18 -7.90
C SER A 2 -14.02 -11.33 -6.75
N ILE A 3 -12.73 -11.33 -7.08
CA ILE A 3 -11.59 -11.38 -6.15
C ILE A 3 -11.49 -10.07 -5.34
N TYR A 4 -12.32 -9.08 -5.65
CA TYR A 4 -12.29 -7.77 -5.02
C TYR A 4 -12.89 -7.81 -3.62
N THR A 5 -12.02 -7.97 -2.65
CA THR A 5 -12.27 -7.64 -1.24
C THR A 5 -11.96 -6.16 -1.03
N THR A 6 -12.25 -5.60 0.15
CA THR A 6 -11.81 -4.22 0.47
C THR A 6 -10.28 -4.11 0.60
N GLU A 7 -9.57 -5.23 0.65
CA GLU A 7 -8.10 -5.33 0.58
C GLU A 7 -7.59 -5.03 -0.85
N ILE A 8 -8.37 -5.41 -1.87
CA ILE A 8 -8.02 -5.17 -3.29
C ILE A 8 -9.02 -4.17 -3.87
N THR A 9 -8.58 -2.95 -4.14
CA THR A 9 -9.44 -1.92 -4.72
C THR A 9 -9.53 -2.04 -6.23
N SER A 10 -10.74 -1.84 -6.75
CA SER A 10 -11.00 -1.83 -8.18
C SER A 10 -10.71 -0.46 -8.80
N ASP A 11 -10.13 -0.44 -10.00
CA ASP A 11 -10.03 0.73 -10.86
C ASP A 11 -11.34 1.04 -11.63
N LYS A 12 -12.33 0.16 -11.54
CA LYS A 12 -13.61 0.22 -12.28
C LYS A 12 -14.79 0.71 -11.44
N ILE A 13 -14.65 0.70 -10.11
CA ILE A 13 -15.72 1.08 -9.18
C ILE A 13 -15.51 2.54 -8.77
N VAL A 14 -16.46 3.42 -9.10
CA VAL A 14 -16.36 4.87 -8.84
C VAL A 14 -16.14 5.18 -7.36
N SER A 15 -16.81 4.47 -6.45
CA SER A 15 -16.62 4.67 -5.02
C SER A 15 -15.23 4.27 -4.50
N ASP A 16 -14.45 3.51 -5.27
CA ASP A 16 -13.07 3.15 -4.96
C ASP A 16 -12.04 4.14 -5.55
N ASN A 17 -12.49 5.08 -6.40
CA ASN A 17 -11.62 6.01 -7.13
C ASN A 17 -10.61 6.76 -6.24
N PRO A 18 -10.99 7.35 -5.09
CA PRO A 18 -10.02 8.04 -4.23
C PRO A 18 -8.92 7.10 -3.74
N LEU A 19 -9.27 5.88 -3.33
CA LEU A 19 -8.29 4.93 -2.84
C LEU A 19 -7.42 4.39 -3.98
N HIS A 20 -8.01 4.12 -5.16
CA HIS A 20 -7.25 3.73 -6.35
C HIS A 20 -6.14 4.75 -6.66
N HIS A 21 -6.49 6.03 -6.73
CA HIS A 21 -5.52 7.09 -7.03
C HIS A 21 -4.51 7.34 -5.92
N ARG A 22 -4.91 7.16 -4.64
CA ARG A 22 -3.98 7.19 -3.50
C ARG A 22 -2.89 6.12 -3.65
N LEU A 23 -3.28 4.88 -3.91
CA LEU A 23 -2.35 3.77 -4.07
C LEU A 23 -1.47 3.94 -5.33
N LEU A 24 -2.04 4.42 -6.43
CA LEU A 24 -1.29 4.68 -7.66
C LEU A 24 -0.27 5.81 -7.51
N SER A 25 -0.55 6.80 -6.66
CA SER A 25 0.35 7.93 -6.45
C SER A 25 1.71 7.51 -5.87
N ALA A 26 1.76 6.45 -5.05
CA ALA A 26 3.02 5.91 -4.55
C ALA A 26 3.96 5.47 -5.69
N TYR A 27 3.44 4.84 -6.72
CA TYR A 27 4.21 4.44 -7.91
C TYR A 27 4.69 5.65 -8.71
N ILE A 28 3.84 6.67 -8.88
CA ILE A 28 4.23 7.91 -9.57
C ILE A 28 5.36 8.61 -8.81
N PHE A 29 5.29 8.68 -7.48
CA PHE A 29 6.35 9.29 -6.67
C PHE A 29 7.63 8.45 -6.65
N ALA A 30 7.50 7.13 -6.79
CA ALA A 30 8.62 6.21 -6.88
C ALA A 30 9.36 6.28 -8.22
N GLU A 31 8.70 6.65 -9.33
CA GLU A 31 9.21 6.55 -10.70
C GLU A 31 10.63 7.13 -10.86
N LYS A 32 10.91 8.27 -10.23
CA LYS A 32 12.23 8.95 -10.30
C LYS A 32 13.37 8.21 -9.59
N TYR A 33 13.05 7.23 -8.74
CA TYR A 33 14.02 6.43 -7.98
C TYR A 33 14.21 5.03 -8.58
N ILE A 34 13.32 4.63 -9.49
CA ILE A 34 13.35 3.31 -10.12
C ILE A 34 14.41 3.27 -11.21
N ASN A 35 15.27 2.26 -11.15
CA ASN A 35 16.26 1.96 -12.20
C ASN A 35 16.73 0.50 -12.11
N GLY A 36 17.40 0.01 -13.16
CA GLY A 36 18.09 -1.27 -13.18
C GLY A 36 17.17 -2.48 -13.07
N ASP A 37 17.62 -3.50 -12.35
CA ASP A 37 16.86 -4.72 -12.08
C ASP A 37 15.90 -4.46 -10.92
N VAL A 38 14.59 -4.57 -11.16
CA VAL A 38 13.55 -4.17 -10.22
C VAL A 38 12.77 -5.35 -9.69
N LEU A 39 12.56 -5.39 -8.38
CA LEU A 39 11.66 -6.33 -7.71
C LEU A 39 10.48 -5.58 -7.11
N GLU A 40 9.26 -6.04 -7.37
CA GLU A 40 8.06 -5.62 -6.66
C GLU A 40 7.60 -6.73 -5.71
N LEU A 41 7.49 -6.42 -4.42
CA LEU A 41 6.96 -7.31 -3.40
C LEU A 41 5.51 -6.93 -3.10
N GLY A 42 4.58 -7.86 -3.37
CA GLY A 42 3.14 -7.64 -3.20
C GLY A 42 2.54 -6.81 -4.35
N CYS A 43 2.68 -7.28 -5.58
CA CYS A 43 2.23 -6.54 -6.77
C CYS A 43 0.70 -6.42 -6.89
N GLY A 44 -0.08 -7.23 -6.16
CA GLY A 44 -1.54 -7.26 -6.25
C GLY A 44 -2.02 -7.30 -7.70
N GLU A 45 -3.00 -6.49 -8.06
CA GLU A 45 -3.57 -6.41 -9.41
C GLU A 45 -2.63 -5.81 -10.49
N GLY A 46 -1.36 -5.49 -10.13
CA GLY A 46 -0.38 -4.95 -11.07
C GLY A 46 -0.57 -3.47 -11.40
N ARG A 47 -1.13 -2.71 -10.48
CA ARG A 47 -1.49 -1.29 -10.64
C ARG A 47 -0.35 -0.41 -11.11
N GLY A 48 0.86 -0.64 -10.61
CA GLY A 48 2.05 0.17 -10.86
C GLY A 48 2.97 -0.36 -11.95
N ILE A 49 2.72 -1.56 -12.48
CA ILE A 49 3.65 -2.24 -13.40
C ILE A 49 4.02 -1.36 -14.59
N ASP A 50 3.04 -0.74 -15.26
CA ASP A 50 3.30 0.10 -16.43
C ASP A 50 4.17 1.34 -16.10
N ILE A 51 4.16 1.81 -14.84
CA ILE A 51 5.04 2.90 -14.38
C ILE A 51 6.45 2.37 -14.15
N ILE A 52 6.58 1.22 -13.49
CA ILE A 52 7.87 0.59 -13.18
C ILE A 52 8.60 0.22 -14.46
N LEU A 53 7.91 -0.39 -15.42
CA LEU A 53 8.48 -0.85 -16.69
C LEU A 53 9.09 0.26 -17.55
N LYS A 54 8.65 1.51 -17.38
CA LYS A 54 9.27 2.66 -18.10
C LYS A 54 10.71 2.92 -17.70
N LYS A 55 11.13 2.48 -16.51
CA LYS A 55 12.42 2.80 -15.88
C LYS A 55 13.26 1.57 -15.55
N SER A 56 12.66 0.38 -15.50
CA SER A 56 13.37 -0.85 -15.20
C SER A 56 14.09 -1.40 -16.44
N LYS A 57 15.24 -2.04 -16.19
CA LYS A 57 15.95 -2.88 -17.15
C LYS A 57 15.35 -4.29 -17.22
N SER A 58 15.00 -4.81 -16.04
CA SER A 58 14.24 -6.05 -15.86
C SER A 58 13.25 -5.88 -14.72
N PHE A 59 12.16 -6.65 -14.75
CA PHE A 59 11.14 -6.60 -13.72
C PHE A 59 10.78 -8.00 -13.23
N THR A 60 10.76 -8.16 -11.92
CA THR A 60 10.25 -9.34 -11.24
C THR A 60 9.21 -8.91 -10.22
N ALA A 61 8.11 -9.63 -10.11
CA ALA A 61 7.11 -9.40 -9.06
C ALA A 61 6.83 -10.68 -8.28
N ILE A 62 6.61 -10.54 -6.97
CA ILE A 62 6.22 -11.64 -6.09
C ILE A 62 4.91 -11.27 -5.40
N ASP A 63 3.94 -12.18 -5.45
CA ASP A 63 2.69 -12.07 -4.69
C ASP A 63 2.27 -13.44 -4.16
N LYS A 64 1.53 -13.47 -3.05
CA LYS A 64 1.01 -14.72 -2.46
C LYS A 64 -0.18 -15.31 -3.24
N ILE A 65 -0.84 -14.52 -4.09
CA ILE A 65 -2.06 -14.89 -4.79
C ILE A 65 -1.71 -15.42 -6.19
N SER A 66 -1.77 -16.74 -6.38
CA SER A 66 -1.39 -17.39 -7.64
C SER A 66 -2.20 -16.92 -8.84
N GLU A 67 -3.52 -16.73 -8.67
CA GLU A 67 -4.41 -16.29 -9.76
C GLU A 67 -4.02 -14.90 -10.29
N VAL A 68 -3.49 -14.05 -9.42
CA VAL A 68 -3.02 -12.71 -9.79
C VAL A 68 -1.72 -12.83 -10.59
N THR A 69 -0.74 -13.58 -10.08
CA THR A 69 0.56 -13.76 -10.75
C THR A 69 0.43 -14.45 -12.10
N GLU A 70 -0.45 -15.45 -12.21
CA GLU A 70 -0.76 -16.11 -13.49
C GLU A 70 -1.37 -15.15 -14.52
N ARG A 71 -2.37 -14.36 -14.10
CA ARG A 71 -3.00 -13.37 -14.98
C ARG A 71 -2.01 -12.29 -15.42
N LEU A 72 -1.15 -11.82 -14.52
CA LEU A 72 -0.14 -10.82 -14.85
C LEU A 72 0.95 -11.38 -15.76
N SER A 73 1.34 -12.64 -15.61
CA SER A 73 2.30 -13.30 -16.52
C SER A 73 1.78 -13.40 -17.95
N ILE A 74 0.46 -13.59 -18.12
CA ILE A 74 -0.18 -13.56 -19.45
C ILE A 74 -0.17 -12.14 -20.02
N LYS A 75 -0.47 -11.13 -19.19
CA LYS A 75 -0.51 -9.72 -19.62
C LYS A 75 0.88 -9.16 -19.95
N TYR A 76 1.91 -9.59 -19.20
CA TYR A 76 3.29 -9.12 -19.31
C TYR A 76 4.25 -10.30 -19.55
N PRO A 77 4.22 -10.96 -20.73
CA PRO A 77 4.92 -12.23 -20.96
C PRO A 77 6.46 -12.13 -20.99
N LYS A 78 7.01 -10.92 -20.96
CA LYS A 78 8.45 -10.68 -20.90
C LYS A 78 8.96 -10.53 -19.45
N GLU A 79 8.07 -10.39 -18.50
CA GLU A 79 8.37 -10.12 -17.10
C GLU A 79 8.21 -11.38 -16.25
N LYS A 80 8.87 -11.40 -15.10
CA LYS A 80 8.84 -12.56 -14.21
C LYS A 80 7.85 -12.35 -13.07
N PHE A 81 6.89 -13.27 -12.93
CA PHE A 81 5.93 -13.29 -11.83
C PHE A 81 6.09 -14.57 -11.02
N ILE A 82 6.19 -14.46 -9.71
CA ILE A 82 6.41 -15.56 -8.78
C ILE A 82 5.27 -15.59 -7.77
N SER A 83 4.56 -16.72 -7.67
CA SER A 83 3.60 -16.94 -6.61
C SER A 83 4.32 -17.49 -5.39
N SER A 84 4.45 -16.68 -4.34
CA SER A 84 5.10 -17.08 -3.09
C SER A 84 4.69 -16.18 -1.94
N SER A 85 4.57 -16.77 -0.74
CA SER A 85 4.50 -16.01 0.51
C SER A 85 5.90 -15.58 0.94
N PHE A 86 6.00 -14.44 1.55
CA PHE A 86 7.25 -13.88 2.11
C PHE A 86 6.98 -13.12 3.42
N PRO A 87 7.96 -12.83 4.30
CA PRO A 87 9.30 -13.39 4.30
C PRO A 87 9.33 -14.85 4.76
N PRO A 88 10.42 -15.63 4.53
CA PRO A 88 11.65 -15.26 3.82
C PRO A 88 11.47 -15.22 2.30
N LEU A 89 12.40 -14.53 1.58
CA LEU A 89 12.46 -14.50 0.13
C LEU A 89 13.30 -15.68 -0.38
N ILE A 90 12.66 -16.85 -0.47
CA ILE A 90 13.32 -18.10 -0.85
C ILE A 90 13.74 -18.05 -2.33
N ASN A 91 14.94 -18.54 -2.65
CA ASN A 91 15.53 -18.60 -3.99
C ASN A 91 15.74 -17.23 -4.66
N ILE A 92 15.85 -16.17 -3.86
CA ILE A 92 16.30 -14.86 -4.31
C ILE A 92 17.73 -14.63 -3.77
N GLU A 93 18.66 -14.41 -4.69
CA GLU A 93 20.07 -14.24 -4.36
C GLU A 93 20.34 -12.90 -3.67
N ASP A 94 21.41 -12.85 -2.87
CA ASP A 94 21.90 -11.63 -2.27
C ASP A 94 22.34 -10.63 -3.36
N ASN A 95 22.14 -9.33 -3.11
CA ASN A 95 22.61 -8.27 -4.00
C ASN A 95 22.14 -8.43 -5.47
N SER A 96 20.89 -8.84 -5.68
CA SER A 96 20.36 -9.16 -7.01
C SER A 96 19.54 -8.02 -7.66
N PHE A 97 19.05 -7.05 -6.86
CA PHE A 97 18.19 -5.98 -7.38
C PHE A 97 18.76 -4.58 -7.13
N ASP A 98 18.62 -3.70 -8.12
CA ASP A 98 18.97 -2.27 -8.01
C ASP A 98 17.86 -1.48 -7.31
N THR A 99 16.61 -1.88 -7.53
CA THR A 99 15.44 -1.23 -6.90
C THR A 99 14.44 -2.28 -6.38
N ILE A 100 13.95 -2.08 -5.16
CA ILE A 100 12.83 -2.85 -4.61
C ILE A 100 11.69 -1.89 -4.35
N VAL A 101 10.48 -2.29 -4.78
CA VAL A 101 9.22 -1.56 -4.56
C VAL A 101 8.29 -2.44 -3.74
N THR A 102 7.71 -1.89 -2.67
CA THR A 102 6.71 -2.60 -1.86
C THR A 102 5.75 -1.58 -1.23
N PHE A 103 4.53 -1.54 -1.75
CA PHE A 103 3.54 -0.55 -1.36
C PHE A 103 2.29 -1.21 -0.80
N GLN A 104 1.88 -0.82 0.42
CA GLN A 104 0.75 -1.35 1.17
C GLN A 104 0.89 -2.87 1.41
N VAL A 105 2.05 -3.29 1.91
CA VAL A 105 2.40 -4.70 2.13
C VAL A 105 2.91 -4.95 3.54
N ILE A 106 3.81 -4.11 4.06
CA ILE A 106 4.47 -4.33 5.36
C ILE A 106 3.46 -4.43 6.51
N GLU A 107 2.32 -3.76 6.42
CA GLU A 107 1.22 -3.83 7.38
C GLU A 107 0.57 -5.22 7.47
N HIS A 108 0.75 -6.06 6.45
CA HIS A 108 0.25 -7.44 6.40
C HIS A 108 1.29 -8.49 6.80
N ILE A 109 2.51 -8.07 7.13
CA ILE A 109 3.64 -8.96 7.42
C ILE A 109 3.76 -9.23 8.92
N ASN A 110 3.73 -10.52 9.31
CA ASN A 110 3.89 -10.91 10.72
C ASN A 110 5.30 -10.61 11.26
N ASN A 111 6.33 -11.00 10.50
CA ASN A 111 7.72 -10.78 10.86
C ASN A 111 8.32 -9.64 10.02
N ASP A 112 7.99 -8.42 10.41
CA ASP A 112 8.43 -7.20 9.74
C ASP A 112 9.96 -6.99 9.84
N ASN A 113 10.60 -7.46 10.92
CA ASN A 113 12.05 -7.42 11.03
C ASN A 113 12.71 -8.28 9.94
N LEU A 114 12.27 -9.55 9.79
CA LEU A 114 12.79 -10.42 8.75
C LEU A 114 12.48 -9.87 7.35
N PHE A 115 11.32 -9.22 7.17
CA PHE A 115 10.96 -8.62 5.89
C PHE A 115 11.94 -7.50 5.49
N VAL A 116 12.27 -6.60 6.41
CA VAL A 116 13.24 -5.51 6.16
C VAL A 116 14.66 -6.06 6.00
N GLU A 117 15.04 -7.07 6.77
CA GLU A 117 16.32 -7.78 6.64
C GLU A 117 16.49 -8.41 5.25
N GLU A 118 15.47 -9.11 4.76
CA GLU A 118 15.45 -9.71 3.43
C GLU A 118 15.52 -8.67 2.31
N ILE A 119 14.79 -7.56 2.43
CA ILE A 119 14.90 -6.43 1.50
C ILE A 119 16.35 -5.92 1.46
N TYR A 120 16.99 -5.74 2.63
CA TYR A 120 18.39 -5.32 2.69
C TYR A 120 19.33 -6.36 2.06
N ARG A 121 19.13 -7.65 2.34
CA ARG A 121 19.95 -8.74 1.82
C ARG A 121 19.98 -8.75 0.29
N ILE A 122 18.81 -8.69 -0.35
CA ILE A 122 18.68 -8.83 -1.80
C ILE A 122 18.96 -7.55 -2.59
N LEU A 123 18.98 -6.38 -1.94
CA LEU A 123 19.42 -5.13 -2.56
C LEU A 123 20.90 -5.15 -2.86
N LYS A 124 21.30 -4.69 -4.04
CA LYS A 124 22.70 -4.40 -4.39
C LYS A 124 23.24 -3.25 -3.55
N PRO A 125 24.56 -3.18 -3.29
CA PRO A 125 25.18 -1.97 -2.73
C PRO A 125 24.85 -0.74 -3.57
N GLY A 126 24.35 0.34 -2.93
CA GLY A 126 23.84 1.55 -3.60
C GLY A 126 22.42 1.43 -4.15
N GLY A 127 21.81 0.24 -4.06
CA GLY A 127 20.41 0.01 -4.44
C GLY A 127 19.42 0.68 -3.49
N LYS A 128 18.18 0.84 -3.94
CA LYS A 128 17.12 1.52 -3.19
C LYS A 128 15.89 0.65 -2.96
N ALA A 129 15.36 0.68 -1.74
CA ALA A 129 14.02 0.16 -1.46
C ALA A 129 13.04 1.32 -1.24
N LEU A 130 11.87 1.21 -1.86
CA LEU A 130 10.77 2.17 -1.77
C LEU A 130 9.60 1.47 -1.08
N ILE A 131 9.21 1.98 0.09
CA ILE A 131 8.17 1.38 0.93
C ILE A 131 7.07 2.40 1.16
N SER A 132 5.80 2.02 0.97
CA SER A 132 4.69 2.80 1.50
C SER A 132 3.74 1.92 2.33
N THR A 133 3.14 2.53 3.35
CA THR A 133 2.19 1.87 4.26
C THR A 133 1.25 2.92 4.87
N PRO A 134 0.04 2.56 5.30
CA PRO A 134 -0.85 3.50 5.97
C PRO A 134 -0.19 4.13 7.19
N ASN A 135 -0.47 5.42 7.41
CA ASN A 135 -0.08 6.10 8.63
C ASN A 135 -1.15 5.87 9.69
N ILE A 136 -0.80 5.20 10.79
CA ILE A 136 -1.73 4.90 11.90
C ILE A 136 -2.39 6.17 12.47
N GLU A 137 -1.70 7.31 12.42
CA GLU A 137 -2.21 8.60 12.93
C GLU A 137 -3.38 9.12 12.09
N MET A 138 -3.53 8.64 10.84
CA MET A 138 -4.61 8.99 9.92
C MET A 138 -5.63 7.86 9.71
N THR A 139 -5.43 6.71 10.34
CA THR A 139 -6.35 5.57 10.26
C THR A 139 -7.65 5.87 11.00
N LEU A 140 -8.78 5.74 10.30
CA LEU A 140 -10.10 6.03 10.85
C LEU A 140 -10.73 4.85 11.60
N THR A 141 -10.42 3.61 11.17
CA THR A 141 -10.91 2.36 11.79
C THR A 141 -9.84 1.31 11.70
N ARG A 142 -9.84 0.36 12.63
CA ARG A 142 -8.97 -0.81 12.55
C ARG A 142 -9.28 -1.61 11.26
N ASN A 143 -8.26 -1.84 10.46
CA ASN A 143 -8.37 -2.76 9.33
C ASN A 143 -8.03 -4.19 9.81
N PRO A 144 -8.97 -5.17 9.73
CA PRO A 144 -8.72 -6.53 10.22
C PRO A 144 -7.73 -7.33 9.34
N TRP A 145 -7.36 -6.82 8.18
CA TRP A 145 -6.33 -7.39 7.32
C TRP A 145 -4.94 -6.93 7.69
N HIS A 146 -4.80 -5.77 8.40
CA HIS A 146 -3.54 -5.27 8.88
C HIS A 146 -3.15 -5.97 10.18
N ILE A 147 -1.95 -6.50 10.24
CA ILE A 147 -1.35 -7.06 11.45
C ILE A 147 -0.86 -5.91 12.32
N ARG A 148 -0.29 -4.88 11.67
CA ARG A 148 0.24 -3.68 12.31
C ARG A 148 0.16 -2.49 11.36
N GLU A 149 -0.13 -1.32 11.89
CA GLU A 149 0.12 -0.05 11.24
C GLU A 149 1.18 0.71 12.03
N TYR A 150 1.86 1.65 11.38
CA TYR A 150 3.04 2.32 11.93
C TYR A 150 2.82 3.82 12.05
N THR A 151 3.45 4.42 13.08
CA THR A 151 3.82 5.83 13.03
C THR A 151 5.11 5.97 12.22
N SER A 152 5.39 7.19 11.74
CA SER A 152 6.63 7.51 11.05
C SER A 152 7.86 7.05 11.84
N ARG A 153 7.90 7.34 13.14
CA ARG A 153 9.01 6.95 14.02
C ARG A 153 9.17 5.43 14.13
N GLN A 154 8.08 4.69 14.34
CA GLN A 154 8.16 3.23 14.45
C GLN A 154 8.71 2.58 13.19
N LEU A 155 8.31 3.08 12.01
CA LEU A 155 8.79 2.55 10.73
C LEU A 155 10.26 2.92 10.48
N GLN A 156 10.69 4.13 10.87
CA GLN A 156 12.09 4.53 10.83
C GLN A 156 12.94 3.68 11.77
N ASP A 157 12.52 3.49 13.04
CA ASP A 157 13.25 2.68 14.03
C ASP A 157 13.38 1.21 13.58
N LEU A 158 12.35 0.67 12.90
CA LEU A 158 12.39 -0.68 12.33
C LEU A 158 13.44 -0.77 11.22
N THR A 159 13.40 0.16 10.26
CA THR A 159 14.28 0.12 9.07
C THR A 159 15.73 0.51 9.40
N ALA A 160 15.96 1.35 10.43
CA ALA A 160 17.29 1.77 10.87
C ALA A 160 18.15 0.63 11.45
N LYS A 161 17.56 -0.52 11.75
CA LYS A 161 18.32 -1.71 12.15
C LYS A 161 19.22 -2.25 11.03
N PHE A 162 18.83 -2.00 9.78
CA PHE A 162 19.49 -2.55 8.59
C PHE A 162 20.03 -1.45 7.66
N PHE A 163 19.32 -0.34 7.53
CA PHE A 163 19.65 0.75 6.63
C PHE A 163 20.19 1.96 7.39
N SER A 164 21.33 2.48 6.95
CA SER A 164 21.92 3.71 7.50
C SER A 164 21.44 4.99 6.81
N LYS A 165 20.96 4.87 5.56
CA LYS A 165 20.43 6.00 4.78
C LYS A 165 18.91 5.83 4.60
N ILE A 166 18.16 6.61 5.35
CA ILE A 166 16.69 6.58 5.39
C ILE A 166 16.18 7.98 5.08
N THR A 167 15.35 8.11 4.07
CA THR A 167 14.59 9.33 3.81
C THR A 167 13.12 9.06 4.04
N MET A 168 12.56 9.67 5.08
CA MET A 168 11.14 9.60 5.39
C MET A 168 10.39 10.74 4.71
N LYS A 169 9.37 10.38 4.00
CA LYS A 169 8.37 11.23 3.36
C LYS A 169 6.98 10.74 3.73
N GLY A 170 5.95 11.42 3.25
CA GLY A 170 4.59 10.96 3.35
C GLY A 170 3.77 11.32 2.12
N ILE A 171 2.69 10.59 1.93
CA ILE A 171 1.69 10.89 0.90
C ILE A 171 0.54 11.62 1.58
N GLY A 172 0.45 12.91 1.31
CA GLY A 172 -0.66 13.76 1.70
C GLY A 172 -1.59 14.05 0.52
N GLY A 173 -2.29 15.17 0.58
CA GLY A 173 -3.15 15.59 -0.51
C GLY A 173 -3.52 17.07 -0.43
N ASN A 174 -3.98 17.59 -1.57
CA ASN A 174 -4.48 18.95 -1.68
C ASN A 174 -5.81 19.13 -0.92
N ASP A 175 -6.43 20.28 -1.03
CA ASP A 175 -7.68 20.60 -0.30
C ASP A 175 -8.85 19.70 -0.73
N LYS A 176 -8.87 19.18 -1.95
CA LYS A 176 -9.87 18.22 -2.42
C LYS A 176 -9.76 16.90 -1.63
N ILE A 177 -8.55 16.39 -1.46
CA ILE A 177 -8.29 15.17 -0.67
C ILE A 177 -8.59 15.41 0.80
N LYS A 178 -8.21 16.57 1.35
CA LYS A 178 -8.54 16.93 2.74
C LYS A 178 -10.06 16.97 2.96
N LYS A 179 -10.81 17.59 2.02
CA LYS A 179 -12.29 17.60 2.07
C LYS A 179 -12.84 16.17 2.08
N TYR A 180 -12.41 15.34 1.13
CA TYR A 180 -12.85 13.93 1.06
C TYR A 180 -12.53 13.17 2.36
N TYR A 181 -11.33 13.33 2.91
CA TYR A 181 -10.93 12.70 4.17
C TYR A 181 -11.82 13.13 5.35
N GLU A 182 -12.12 14.42 5.47
CA GLU A 182 -12.98 14.92 6.55
C GLU A 182 -14.44 14.43 6.42
N GLU A 183 -14.96 14.32 5.21
CA GLU A 183 -16.28 13.72 4.96
C GLU A 183 -16.29 12.23 5.31
N ASN A 184 -15.24 11.50 4.93
CA ASN A 184 -15.06 10.10 5.31
C ASN A 184 -14.99 9.94 6.84
N LYS A 185 -14.20 10.77 7.51
CA LYS A 185 -14.06 10.79 8.98
C LYS A 185 -15.39 11.04 9.68
N LYS A 186 -16.19 11.99 9.19
CA LYS A 186 -17.55 12.25 9.70
C LYS A 186 -18.46 11.04 9.52
N SER A 187 -18.43 10.41 8.35
CA SER A 187 -19.23 9.22 8.05
C SER A 187 -18.85 8.05 8.96
N VAL A 188 -17.56 7.72 9.03
CA VAL A 188 -17.03 6.66 9.89
C VAL A 188 -17.37 6.91 11.37
N SER A 189 -17.27 8.15 11.84
CA SER A 189 -17.60 8.50 13.23
C SER A 189 -19.07 8.25 13.58
N LYS A 190 -20.00 8.37 12.61
CA LYS A 190 -21.41 8.02 12.81
C LYS A 190 -21.58 6.50 13.00
N PHE A 191 -20.89 5.68 12.19
CA PHE A 191 -20.90 4.22 12.36
C PHE A 191 -20.29 3.79 13.69
N LYS A 192 -19.17 4.38 14.10
CA LYS A 192 -18.53 4.09 15.40
C LYS A 192 -19.43 4.39 16.60
N ARG A 193 -20.25 5.44 16.52
CA ARG A 193 -21.23 5.75 17.60
C ARG A 193 -22.33 4.68 17.73
N LEU A 194 -22.58 3.92 16.68
CA LEU A 194 -23.56 2.81 16.70
C LEU A 194 -22.92 1.50 17.20
N ASP A 195 -21.60 1.40 17.25
CA ASP A 195 -20.85 0.26 17.79
C ASP A 195 -20.76 0.32 19.32
N ILE A 196 -21.93 0.18 19.98
CA ILE A 196 -22.06 0.22 21.44
C ILE A 196 -21.24 -0.88 22.11
N LEU A 197 -21.04 -2.01 21.44
CA LEU A 197 -20.31 -3.17 21.95
C LEU A 197 -18.80 -3.08 21.70
N ASN A 198 -18.32 -2.00 21.05
CA ASN A 198 -16.93 -1.85 20.64
C ASN A 198 -16.38 -3.09 19.88
N LEU A 199 -17.16 -3.60 18.94
CA LEU A 199 -16.83 -4.79 18.15
C LEU A 199 -15.50 -4.62 17.43
N GLU A 200 -15.20 -3.40 16.98
CA GLU A 200 -13.91 -3.04 16.39
C GLU A 200 -12.72 -3.42 17.30
N LYS A 201 -12.86 -3.29 18.63
CA LYS A 201 -11.78 -3.56 19.58
C LYS A 201 -11.76 -5.00 20.09
N HIS A 202 -12.93 -5.62 20.23
CA HIS A 202 -13.07 -6.89 20.96
C HIS A 202 -13.19 -8.11 20.04
N LEU A 203 -13.63 -7.94 18.79
CA LEU A 203 -13.70 -9.07 17.87
C LEU A 203 -12.31 -9.48 17.36
N PRO A 204 -12.01 -10.80 17.36
CA PRO A 204 -10.86 -11.33 16.65
C PRO A 204 -10.91 -10.95 15.15
N ASN A 205 -9.74 -10.76 14.53
CA ASN A 205 -9.66 -10.29 13.14
C ASN A 205 -10.50 -11.13 12.18
N PHE A 206 -10.50 -12.46 12.32
CA PHE A 206 -11.24 -13.35 11.40
C PHE A 206 -12.77 -13.17 11.47
N LEU A 207 -13.32 -12.78 12.63
CA LEU A 207 -14.76 -12.47 12.78
C LEU A 207 -15.08 -11.04 12.35
N TYR A 208 -14.12 -10.12 12.51
CA TYR A 208 -14.32 -8.71 12.18
C TYR A 208 -14.21 -8.43 10.67
N LYS A 209 -13.59 -9.32 9.88
CA LYS A 209 -13.43 -9.14 8.42
C LYS A 209 -14.76 -8.92 7.69
N ILE A 210 -15.75 -9.78 7.93
CA ILE A 210 -17.03 -9.70 7.22
C ILE A 210 -17.78 -8.39 7.52
N PRO A 211 -18.04 -8.00 8.79
CA PRO A 211 -18.70 -6.73 9.07
C PRO A 211 -17.88 -5.53 8.61
N TYR A 212 -16.55 -5.58 8.71
CA TYR A 212 -15.67 -4.52 8.21
C TYR A 212 -15.83 -4.30 6.70
N GLU A 213 -15.77 -5.35 5.90
CA GLU A 213 -15.91 -5.25 4.44
C GLU A 213 -17.28 -4.68 4.05
N PHE A 214 -18.35 -5.17 4.70
CA PHE A 214 -19.70 -4.70 4.44
C PHE A 214 -19.87 -3.22 4.79
N LEU A 215 -19.46 -2.81 5.98
CA LEU A 215 -19.54 -1.41 6.44
C LEU A 215 -18.65 -0.49 5.61
N ASN A 216 -17.46 -0.94 5.23
CA ASN A 216 -16.54 -0.16 4.41
C ASN A 216 -17.12 0.05 3.00
N ARG A 217 -17.74 -0.97 2.41
CA ARG A 217 -18.43 -0.85 1.11
C ARG A 217 -19.61 0.11 1.18
N ILE A 218 -20.44 -0.01 2.21
CA ILE A 218 -21.57 0.93 2.45
C ILE A 218 -21.06 2.35 2.59
N ASN A 219 -20.00 2.55 3.38
CA ASN A 219 -19.42 3.88 3.59
C ASN A 219 -18.91 4.50 2.30
N ARG A 220 -18.18 3.74 1.47
CA ARG A 220 -17.68 4.22 0.17
C ARG A 220 -18.80 4.57 -0.79
N ASN A 221 -19.82 3.72 -0.89
CA ASN A 221 -20.98 3.97 -1.74
C ASN A 221 -21.76 5.20 -1.26
N LYS A 222 -21.86 5.40 0.06
CA LYS A 222 -22.49 6.58 0.63
C LYS A 222 -21.72 7.86 0.31
N LEU A 223 -20.39 7.86 0.44
CA LEU A 223 -19.56 9.02 0.10
C LEU A 223 -19.70 9.39 -1.39
N GLU A 224 -19.79 8.39 -2.27
CA GLU A 224 -20.08 8.62 -3.69
C GLU A 224 -21.47 9.21 -3.88
N ALA A 225 -22.48 8.70 -3.20
CA ALA A 225 -23.85 9.21 -3.31
C ALA A 225 -24.00 10.63 -2.76
N ASP A 226 -23.32 10.95 -1.65
CA ASP A 226 -23.37 12.27 -1.01
C ASP A 226 -22.64 13.35 -1.84
N ASP A 227 -21.49 13.04 -2.47
CA ASP A 227 -20.74 13.96 -3.36
C ASP A 227 -20.04 13.19 -4.49
N ARG A 228 -20.80 12.74 -5.49
CA ARG A 228 -20.28 12.01 -6.63
C ARG A 228 -19.27 12.82 -7.44
N SER A 229 -19.48 14.14 -7.53
CA SER A 229 -18.58 15.00 -8.30
C SER A 229 -17.20 15.08 -7.64
N LEU A 230 -17.13 15.17 -6.31
CA LEU A 230 -15.89 15.13 -5.57
C LEU A 230 -15.20 13.77 -5.78
N VAL A 231 -15.90 12.67 -5.49
CA VAL A 231 -15.34 11.30 -5.56
C VAL A 231 -14.81 10.98 -6.96
N SER A 232 -15.58 11.27 -8.01
CA SER A 232 -15.16 10.99 -9.40
C SER A 232 -14.09 11.94 -9.94
N SER A 233 -13.96 13.14 -9.40
CA SER A 233 -12.95 14.12 -9.85
C SER A 233 -11.57 13.94 -9.21
N ILE A 234 -11.47 13.11 -8.17
CA ILE A 234 -10.16 12.81 -7.54
C ILE A 234 -9.28 12.05 -8.52
N SER A 235 -8.04 12.51 -8.63
CA SER A 235 -7.02 11.95 -9.51
C SER A 235 -5.68 11.80 -8.76
N THR A 236 -4.71 11.14 -9.36
CA THR A 236 -3.37 11.00 -8.76
C THR A 236 -2.66 12.34 -8.53
N SER A 237 -2.97 13.37 -9.34
CA SER A 237 -2.39 14.71 -9.17
C SER A 237 -2.91 15.46 -7.93
N ASP A 238 -3.98 14.97 -7.31
CA ASP A 238 -4.51 15.54 -6.06
C ASP A 238 -3.75 15.02 -4.83
N TYR A 239 -2.97 13.93 -4.96
CA TYR A 239 -2.07 13.41 -3.93
C TYR A 239 -0.69 14.02 -4.07
N LEU A 240 -0.03 14.28 -2.95
CA LEU A 240 1.23 15.02 -2.89
C LEU A 240 2.27 14.22 -2.10
N LEU A 241 3.50 14.15 -2.63
CA LEU A 241 4.63 13.67 -1.85
C LEU A 241 5.15 14.82 -0.98
N GLU A 242 4.96 14.72 0.30
CA GLU A 242 5.28 15.75 1.28
C GLU A 242 6.45 15.35 2.18
N ASN A 243 6.95 16.29 2.96
CA ASN A 243 7.81 15.98 4.08
C ASN A 243 7.01 15.20 5.13
N ASP A 244 7.73 14.41 5.92
CA ASP A 244 7.16 13.65 7.01
C ASP A 244 6.37 14.57 7.98
N ASN A 245 5.11 14.24 8.16
CA ASN A 245 4.25 14.91 9.14
C ASN A 245 3.08 13.99 9.54
N PRO A 246 2.49 14.17 10.74
CA PRO A 246 1.43 13.31 11.26
C PRO A 246 0.14 13.27 10.42
N ARG A 247 -0.06 14.24 9.52
CA ARG A 247 -1.27 14.35 8.68
C ARG A 247 -1.13 13.68 7.32
N ASN A 248 0.03 13.09 7.02
CA ASN A 248 0.19 12.30 5.81
C ASN A 248 -0.68 11.04 5.90
N LEU A 249 -1.41 10.75 4.83
CA LEU A 249 -2.30 9.60 4.76
C LEU A 249 -1.53 8.28 4.75
N ASP A 250 -0.39 8.26 4.02
CA ASP A 250 0.56 7.16 4.01
C ASP A 250 1.95 7.64 4.39
N LEU A 251 2.72 6.76 4.99
CA LEU A 251 4.16 6.87 5.13
C LEU A 251 4.82 6.44 3.82
N PHE A 252 5.91 7.11 3.43
CA PHE A 252 6.67 6.78 2.23
C PHE A 252 8.16 6.85 2.53
N LEU A 253 8.85 5.69 2.48
CA LEU A 253 10.27 5.59 2.76
C LEU A 253 11.07 5.35 1.49
N ILE A 254 12.25 5.96 1.48
CA ILE A 254 13.31 5.69 0.54
C ILE A 254 14.52 5.24 1.35
N LEU A 255 14.89 3.97 1.21
CA LEU A 255 16.00 3.32 1.88
C LEU A 255 17.11 3.10 0.87
N GLU A 256 18.38 3.32 1.25
CA GLU A 256 19.55 3.06 0.40
C GLU A 256 20.52 2.16 1.15
N LYS A 257 20.95 1.06 0.49
CA LYS A 257 21.96 0.11 0.99
C LYS A 257 23.37 0.60 0.77
#